data_19a24b0f7001dad6314ac6d2504d0b40
#
_entry.id   19a24b0f7001dad6314ac6d2504d0b40
#
_cell.length_a   1.000
_cell.length_b   1.000
_cell.length_c   1.000
_cell.angle_alpha   90.00
_cell.angle_beta   90.00
_cell.angle_gamma   90.00
#
_symmetry.space_group_name_H-M   'P 1'
#
loop_
_entity.id
_entity.type
_entity.pdbx_description
1 polymer ?
#
loop_
_entity_poly.entity_id
_entity_poly.type
_entity_poly.pdbx_seq_one_letter_code
_entity_poly.pdbx_strand_id
1 'polypeptide(L)'
;DMKVFIGEPGFEYKENFRTLSSAALSGGVTSVVSMPNTSPVIDNVSMVDFIVRRGRDKADINIYPSATLTRNMDGKLMTEFGLLSKKGIIGFTDATKTVQNAEMMSRIMNYASDINVLVMQHPEDHELSKGRCISEGEVSTRLGLQGIPYIAEKIIIERDLSLLEEYPCRYHISQLSSAKSVEVIKKYKKNGLKFSAG
;
A
#
# COMPACT_ATOMS: atom_id res chain seq x y z
N ASP A 1 10.53 4.56 -7.10
CA ASP A 1 9.84 4.62 -5.81
C ASP A 1 8.53 3.84 -5.89
N MET A 2 8.27 2.98 -4.89
CA MET A 2 7.09 2.08 -4.90
C MET A 2 5.87 2.64 -4.15
N LYS A 3 5.93 3.82 -3.55
CA LYS A 3 4.80 4.38 -2.80
C LYS A 3 4.72 5.90 -2.93
N VAL A 4 4.17 6.36 -4.04
CA VAL A 4 4.09 7.78 -4.39
C VAL A 4 2.65 8.25 -4.51
N PHE A 5 2.35 9.39 -3.91
CA PHE A 5 1.02 10.01 -3.94
C PHE A 5 1.00 11.14 -4.97
N ILE A 6 0.28 10.94 -6.09
CA ILE A 6 0.21 11.94 -7.16
C ILE A 6 -0.73 13.10 -6.79
N GLY A 7 -1.80 12.82 -6.03
CA GLY A 7 -2.83 13.81 -5.75
C GLY A 7 -3.82 14.05 -6.89
N GLU A 8 -3.48 13.79 -8.13
CA GLU A 8 -4.37 13.91 -9.29
C GLU A 8 -4.95 12.52 -9.65
N PRO A 9 -6.30 12.40 -9.78
CA PRO A 9 -7.31 13.46 -9.64
C PRO A 9 -7.70 13.78 -8.21
N GLY A 10 -8.25 15.01 -8.01
CA GLY A 10 -8.98 15.43 -6.83
C GLY A 10 -8.20 16.19 -5.77
N PHE A 11 -6.85 16.12 -5.78
CA PHE A 11 -5.97 16.84 -4.87
C PHE A 11 -4.82 17.53 -5.62
N GLU A 12 -5.08 18.03 -6.82
CA GLU A 12 -4.09 18.66 -7.72
C GLU A 12 -3.40 19.87 -7.08
N TYR A 13 -4.02 20.50 -6.08
CA TYR A 13 -3.45 21.58 -5.30
C TYR A 13 -2.28 21.14 -4.40
N LYS A 14 -2.18 19.83 -4.09
CA LYS A 14 -1.05 19.26 -3.34
C LYS A 14 0.05 18.81 -4.28
N GLU A 15 -0.31 18.04 -5.30
CA GLU A 15 0.60 17.43 -6.26
C GLU A 15 -0.17 17.04 -7.52
N ASN A 16 0.48 17.12 -8.69
CA ASN A 16 -0.05 16.66 -9.96
C ASN A 16 1.03 15.92 -10.76
N PHE A 17 0.68 15.34 -11.91
CA PHE A 17 1.64 14.56 -12.71
C PHE A 17 2.89 15.32 -13.11
N ARG A 18 2.78 16.62 -13.44
CA ARG A 18 3.90 17.44 -13.88
C ARG A 18 4.83 17.78 -12.71
N THR A 19 4.28 18.23 -11.58
CA THR A 19 5.07 18.61 -10.40
C THR A 19 5.76 17.41 -9.78
N LEU A 20 5.05 16.28 -9.69
CA LEU A 20 5.64 15.00 -9.29
C LEU A 20 6.80 14.59 -10.20
N SER A 21 6.59 14.66 -11.54
CA SER A 21 7.62 14.29 -12.51
C SER A 21 8.88 15.14 -12.35
N SER A 22 8.72 16.46 -12.19
CA SER A 22 9.83 17.38 -11.97
C SER A 22 10.58 17.08 -10.67
N ALA A 23 9.85 16.83 -9.58
CA ALA A 23 10.45 16.49 -8.28
C ALA A 23 11.20 15.14 -8.34
N ALA A 24 10.60 14.13 -8.95
CA ALA A 24 11.19 12.80 -9.12
C ALA A 24 12.51 12.87 -9.93
N LEU A 25 12.50 13.55 -11.07
CA LEU A 25 13.69 13.73 -11.90
C LEU A 25 14.80 14.47 -11.16
N SER A 26 14.46 15.51 -10.40
CA SER A 26 15.44 16.24 -9.58
C SER A 26 16.12 15.35 -8.53
N GLY A 27 15.41 14.32 -8.04
CA GLY A 27 15.91 13.30 -7.12
C GLY A 27 16.53 12.07 -7.83
N GLY A 28 16.61 12.06 -9.18
CA GLY A 28 17.12 10.91 -9.94
C GLY A 28 16.15 9.73 -10.03
N VAL A 29 14.87 9.91 -9.68
CA VAL A 29 13.84 8.88 -9.76
C VAL A 29 13.17 8.92 -11.13
N THR A 30 13.29 7.83 -11.89
CA THR A 30 12.77 7.72 -13.27
C THR A 30 11.50 6.88 -13.37
N SER A 31 11.12 6.19 -12.31
CA SER A 31 9.94 5.32 -12.28
C SER A 31 9.28 5.34 -10.90
N VAL A 32 7.97 5.49 -10.87
CA VAL A 32 7.19 5.51 -9.63
C VAL A 32 5.97 4.61 -9.70
N VAL A 33 5.58 4.03 -8.56
CA VAL A 33 4.29 3.37 -8.38
C VAL A 33 3.34 4.33 -7.70
N SER A 34 2.27 4.72 -8.38
CA SER A 34 1.29 5.64 -7.83
C SER A 34 0.26 4.93 -6.96
N MET A 35 0.02 5.50 -5.79
CA MET A 35 -0.98 5.00 -4.84
C MET A 35 -2.41 5.35 -5.28
N PRO A 36 -3.40 4.49 -4.97
CA PRO A 36 -4.76 4.61 -5.49
C PRO A 36 -5.66 5.56 -4.70
N ASN A 37 -5.16 6.25 -3.70
CA ASN A 37 -5.91 7.14 -2.79
C ASN A 37 -6.19 8.54 -3.35
N THR A 38 -6.54 8.60 -4.62
CA THR A 38 -7.02 9.80 -5.32
C THR A 38 -8.52 10.06 -5.03
N SER A 39 -9.11 11.10 -5.59
CA SER A 39 -10.54 11.39 -5.48
C SER A 39 -11.14 11.61 -6.88
N PRO A 40 -11.92 10.65 -7.41
CA PRO A 40 -12.24 9.34 -6.84
C PRO A 40 -11.03 8.41 -6.74
N VAL A 41 -11.11 7.37 -5.89
CA VAL A 41 -10.05 6.36 -5.73
C VAL A 41 -9.92 5.49 -6.99
N ILE A 42 -8.76 4.85 -7.17
CA ILE A 42 -8.50 3.99 -8.33
C ILE A 42 -9.01 2.57 -8.04
N ASP A 43 -10.32 2.38 -8.09
CA ASP A 43 -11.00 1.10 -7.84
C ASP A 43 -11.76 0.53 -9.04
N ASN A 44 -11.68 1.19 -10.20
CA ASN A 44 -12.33 0.80 -11.43
C ASN A 44 -11.48 1.07 -12.67
N VAL A 45 -11.85 0.45 -13.77
CA VAL A 45 -11.10 0.49 -15.04
C VAL A 45 -10.95 1.93 -15.57
N SER A 46 -11.99 2.75 -15.49
CA SER A 46 -11.95 4.13 -16.00
C SER A 46 -10.90 4.98 -15.29
N MET A 47 -10.74 4.78 -13.98
CA MET A 47 -9.73 5.46 -13.21
C MET A 47 -8.31 4.99 -13.54
N VAL A 48 -8.11 3.69 -13.75
CA VAL A 48 -6.81 3.16 -14.22
C VAL A 48 -6.46 3.76 -15.58
N ASP A 49 -7.38 3.73 -16.54
CA ASP A 49 -7.20 4.30 -17.87
C ASP A 49 -6.89 5.82 -17.81
N PHE A 50 -7.51 6.54 -16.87
CA PHE A 50 -7.22 7.96 -16.63
C PHE A 50 -5.76 8.15 -16.19
N ILE A 51 -5.30 7.44 -15.16
CA ILE A 51 -3.93 7.57 -14.64
C ILE A 51 -2.90 7.23 -15.73
N VAL A 52 -3.11 6.13 -16.47
CA VAL A 52 -2.20 5.71 -17.54
C VAL A 52 -2.08 6.78 -18.63
N ARG A 53 -3.22 7.34 -19.10
CA ARG A 53 -3.21 8.39 -20.12
C ARG A 53 -2.55 9.67 -19.61
N ARG A 54 -2.94 10.12 -18.42
CA ARG A 54 -2.38 11.36 -17.83
C ARG A 54 -0.88 11.22 -17.56
N GLY A 55 -0.43 10.07 -17.03
CA GLY A 55 0.98 9.78 -16.85
C GLY A 55 1.76 9.90 -18.14
N ARG A 56 1.29 9.25 -19.21
CA ARG A 56 1.91 9.34 -20.55
C ARG A 56 1.93 10.76 -21.11
N ASP A 57 0.86 11.53 -20.93
CA ASP A 57 0.68 12.84 -21.57
C ASP A 57 1.31 14.00 -20.77
N LYS A 58 1.57 13.83 -19.46
CA LYS A 58 1.96 14.92 -18.54
C LYS A 58 3.22 14.67 -17.73
N ALA A 59 3.71 13.44 -17.66
CA ALA A 59 4.90 13.11 -16.89
C ALA A 59 6.09 12.78 -17.79
N ASP A 60 7.28 13.21 -17.37
CA ASP A 60 8.56 12.89 -18.02
C ASP A 60 9.22 11.65 -17.39
N ILE A 61 8.53 10.96 -16.49
CA ILE A 61 8.92 9.71 -15.82
C ILE A 61 7.91 8.61 -16.09
N ASN A 62 8.29 7.36 -15.81
CA ASN A 62 7.37 6.24 -15.89
C ASN A 62 6.45 6.21 -14.67
N ILE A 63 5.14 6.26 -14.87
CA ILE A 63 4.14 6.15 -13.81
C ILE A 63 3.39 4.83 -13.96
N TYR A 64 3.51 3.98 -12.96
CA TYR A 64 2.83 2.69 -12.88
C TYR A 64 1.69 2.78 -11.85
N PRO A 65 0.42 2.69 -12.25
CA PRO A 65 -0.68 2.77 -11.32
C PRO A 65 -0.79 1.50 -10.47
N SER A 66 -1.18 1.67 -9.22
CA SER A 66 -1.79 0.63 -8.40
C SER A 66 -3.29 0.86 -8.30
N ALA A 67 -4.05 -0.20 -8.02
CA ALA A 67 -5.48 -0.12 -7.74
C ALA A 67 -5.77 -0.49 -6.28
N THR A 68 -6.99 -0.17 -5.80
CA THR A 68 -7.37 -0.47 -4.42
C THR A 68 -7.60 -1.96 -4.21
N LEU A 69 -7.30 -2.47 -3.01
CA LEU A 69 -7.69 -3.80 -2.56
C LEU A 69 -9.20 -3.88 -2.36
N THR A 70 -9.77 -2.84 -1.74
CA THR A 70 -11.19 -2.77 -1.45
C THR A 70 -11.84 -1.55 -2.10
N ARG A 71 -13.11 -1.66 -2.47
CA ARG A 71 -13.88 -0.55 -3.05
C ARG A 71 -13.85 0.64 -2.09
N ASN A 72 -13.62 1.83 -2.61
CA ASN A 72 -13.46 3.05 -1.82
C ASN A 72 -12.41 2.96 -0.69
N MET A 73 -11.55 1.94 -0.67
CA MET A 73 -10.61 1.65 0.42
C MET A 73 -11.33 1.58 1.79
N ASP A 74 -12.49 0.92 1.85
CA ASP A 74 -13.33 0.84 3.07
C ASP A 74 -13.20 -0.51 3.81
N GLY A 75 -12.43 -1.45 3.26
CA GLY A 75 -12.19 -2.77 3.86
C GLY A 75 -13.37 -3.75 3.80
N LYS A 76 -14.47 -3.42 3.09
CA LYS A 76 -15.71 -4.21 3.12
C LYS A 76 -15.93 -5.07 1.88
N LEU A 77 -15.62 -4.55 0.70
CA LEU A 77 -15.83 -5.24 -0.56
C LEU A 77 -14.55 -5.20 -1.39
N MET A 78 -14.11 -6.35 -1.88
CA MET A 78 -12.96 -6.45 -2.77
C MET A 78 -13.26 -5.79 -4.12
N THR A 79 -12.24 -5.17 -4.73
CA THR A 79 -12.32 -4.63 -6.10
C THR A 79 -12.26 -5.74 -7.15
N GLU A 80 -12.52 -5.39 -8.40
CA GLU A 80 -12.54 -6.33 -9.53
C GLU A 80 -11.12 -6.65 -10.02
N PHE A 81 -10.33 -7.39 -9.24
CA PHE A 81 -8.93 -7.70 -9.53
C PHE A 81 -8.71 -8.26 -10.94
N GLY A 82 -9.57 -9.18 -11.37
CA GLY A 82 -9.45 -9.81 -12.69
C GLY A 82 -9.61 -8.84 -13.88
N LEU A 83 -10.41 -7.78 -13.72
CA LEU A 83 -10.55 -6.74 -14.74
C LEU A 83 -9.41 -5.73 -14.66
N LEU A 84 -9.06 -5.28 -13.46
CA LEU A 84 -8.04 -4.27 -13.21
C LEU A 84 -6.64 -4.76 -13.56
N SER A 85 -6.31 -6.01 -13.28
CA SER A 85 -5.00 -6.61 -13.58
C SER A 85 -4.65 -6.58 -15.08
N LYS A 86 -5.67 -6.59 -15.96
CA LYS A 86 -5.49 -6.52 -17.42
C LYS A 86 -5.22 -5.11 -17.93
N LYS A 87 -5.24 -4.09 -17.07
CA LYS A 87 -5.14 -2.66 -17.42
C LYS A 87 -3.80 -2.02 -17.14
N GLY A 88 -2.77 -2.83 -16.89
CA GLY A 88 -1.40 -2.34 -16.69
C GLY A 88 -1.12 -1.81 -15.29
N ILE A 89 -1.93 -2.16 -14.29
CA ILE A 89 -1.61 -1.90 -12.89
C ILE A 89 -0.47 -2.82 -12.44
N ILE A 90 0.33 -2.34 -11.49
CA ILE A 90 1.47 -3.10 -10.97
C ILE A 90 1.08 -3.96 -9.75
N GLY A 91 0.04 -3.57 -9.02
CA GLY A 91 -0.44 -4.27 -7.84
C GLY A 91 -1.65 -3.59 -7.19
N PHE A 92 -2.09 -4.16 -6.10
CA PHE A 92 -3.26 -3.71 -5.33
C PHE A 92 -2.88 -3.28 -3.93
N THR A 93 -3.42 -2.16 -3.46
CA THR A 93 -3.17 -1.61 -2.12
C THR A 93 -4.26 -0.63 -1.71
N ASP A 94 -4.61 -0.57 -0.44
CA ASP A 94 -5.44 0.52 0.10
C ASP A 94 -4.57 1.70 0.61
N ALA A 95 -3.39 1.88 0.01
CA ALA A 95 -2.44 2.96 0.25
C ALA A 95 -1.98 3.06 1.72
N THR A 96 -2.51 4.02 2.47
CA THR A 96 -2.22 4.23 3.89
C THR A 96 -3.22 3.56 4.82
N LYS A 97 -4.23 2.89 4.25
CA LYS A 97 -5.19 2.13 5.04
C LYS A 97 -4.82 0.66 5.05
N THR A 98 -5.11 0.01 6.15
CA THR A 98 -4.92 -1.43 6.33
C THR A 98 -6.25 -2.13 6.15
N VAL A 99 -6.30 -3.25 5.45
CA VAL A 99 -7.44 -4.17 5.47
C VAL A 99 -7.47 -4.83 6.86
N GLN A 100 -8.30 -4.30 7.76
CA GLN A 100 -8.34 -4.74 9.18
C GLN A 100 -8.95 -6.13 9.36
N ASN A 101 -9.94 -6.48 8.54
CA ASN A 101 -10.65 -7.74 8.64
C ASN A 101 -9.82 -8.89 8.07
N ALA A 102 -9.50 -9.89 8.91
CA ALA A 102 -8.68 -11.04 8.52
C ALA A 102 -9.36 -11.94 7.46
N GLU A 103 -10.70 -12.09 7.51
CA GLU A 103 -11.45 -12.86 6.52
C GLU A 103 -11.40 -12.17 5.15
N MET A 104 -11.54 -10.84 5.11
CA MET A 104 -11.39 -10.09 3.88
C MET A 104 -9.97 -10.25 3.31
N MET A 105 -8.94 -10.16 4.17
CA MET A 105 -7.55 -10.31 3.73
C MET A 105 -7.25 -11.72 3.21
N SER A 106 -7.80 -12.76 3.84
CA SER A 106 -7.64 -14.14 3.35
C SER A 106 -8.29 -14.34 1.97
N ARG A 107 -9.48 -13.77 1.74
CA ARG A 107 -10.15 -13.80 0.42
C ARG A 107 -9.34 -13.06 -0.63
N ILE A 108 -8.77 -11.89 -0.28
CA ILE A 108 -7.89 -11.11 -1.16
C ILE A 108 -6.67 -11.93 -1.55
N MET A 109 -5.96 -12.53 -0.59
CA MET A 109 -4.75 -13.33 -0.85
C MET A 109 -5.06 -14.56 -1.69
N ASN A 110 -6.14 -15.29 -1.38
CA ASN A 110 -6.55 -16.45 -2.14
C ASN A 110 -6.82 -16.09 -3.60
N TYR A 111 -7.62 -15.07 -3.86
CA TYR A 111 -7.91 -14.63 -5.22
C TYR A 111 -6.69 -14.05 -5.93
N ALA A 112 -5.84 -13.32 -5.23
CA ALA A 112 -4.59 -12.79 -5.78
C ALA A 112 -3.62 -13.90 -6.20
N SER A 113 -3.62 -15.03 -5.47
CA SER A 113 -2.86 -16.24 -5.84
C SER A 113 -3.30 -16.79 -7.19
N ASP A 114 -4.61 -16.96 -7.41
CA ASP A 114 -5.18 -17.53 -8.63
C ASP A 114 -4.80 -16.75 -9.90
N ILE A 115 -4.72 -15.42 -9.80
CA ILE A 115 -4.42 -14.53 -10.94
C ILE A 115 -3.02 -13.93 -10.90
N ASN A 116 -2.18 -14.35 -9.95
CA ASN A 116 -0.77 -13.95 -9.78
C ASN A 116 -0.54 -12.43 -9.72
N VAL A 117 -1.36 -11.70 -8.97
CA VAL A 117 -1.19 -10.25 -8.76
C VAL A 117 -0.46 -9.93 -7.47
N LEU A 118 0.15 -8.75 -7.41
CA LEU A 118 0.85 -8.26 -6.23
C LEU A 118 -0.14 -7.59 -5.27
N VAL A 119 -0.14 -8.04 -4.02
CA VAL A 119 -0.83 -7.41 -2.89
C VAL A 119 0.20 -6.61 -2.08
N MET A 120 -0.06 -5.32 -1.86
CA MET A 120 0.79 -4.45 -1.04
C MET A 120 -0.03 -3.94 0.13
N GLN A 121 0.39 -4.23 1.35
CA GLN A 121 -0.32 -3.84 2.56
C GLN A 121 0.47 -2.83 3.39
N HIS A 122 -0.18 -1.76 3.80
CA HIS A 122 0.30 -0.89 4.87
C HIS A 122 -0.04 -1.55 6.22
N PRO A 123 0.94 -1.99 7.01
CA PRO A 123 0.68 -2.80 8.19
C PRO A 123 0.46 -1.91 9.42
N GLU A 124 -0.76 -1.51 9.69
CA GLU A 124 -1.09 -0.69 10.87
C GLU A 124 -2.47 -1.04 11.42
N ASP A 125 -2.54 -1.45 12.68
CA ASP A 125 -3.80 -1.63 13.37
C ASP A 125 -4.44 -0.25 13.66
N HIS A 126 -5.63 -0.04 13.10
CA HIS A 126 -6.32 1.24 13.14
C HIS A 126 -6.71 1.69 14.56
N GLU A 127 -7.17 0.77 15.40
CA GLU A 127 -7.61 1.12 16.75
C GLU A 127 -6.44 1.46 17.66
N LEU A 128 -5.28 0.79 17.47
CA LEU A 128 -4.06 1.08 18.21
C LEU A 128 -3.36 2.36 17.76
N SER A 129 -3.56 2.81 16.52
CA SER A 129 -2.92 4.02 15.97
C SER A 129 -3.82 5.26 15.97
N LYS A 130 -5.13 5.08 16.16
CA LYS A 130 -6.14 6.14 16.06
C LYS A 130 -5.84 7.34 16.95
N GLY A 131 -5.83 8.52 16.32
CA GLY A 131 -5.59 9.80 17.01
C GLY A 131 -4.14 10.02 17.45
N ARG A 132 -3.21 9.17 17.01
CA ARG A 132 -1.79 9.24 17.31
C ARG A 132 -1.00 9.67 16.07
N CYS A 133 0.14 10.32 16.25
CA CYS A 133 0.90 10.92 15.15
C CYS A 133 2.42 10.68 15.21
N ILE A 134 2.89 9.94 16.20
CA ILE A 134 4.33 9.67 16.44
C ILE A 134 4.49 8.25 16.97
N SER A 135 5.60 7.60 16.71
CA SER A 135 5.94 6.32 17.34
C SER A 135 6.11 6.46 18.85
N GLU A 136 5.61 5.47 19.61
CA GLU A 136 5.79 5.44 21.06
C GLU A 136 7.25 5.31 21.45
N GLY A 137 7.72 6.16 22.38
CA GLY A 137 9.09 6.17 22.86
C GLY A 137 9.43 7.42 23.68
N GLU A 138 10.71 7.62 23.94
CA GLU A 138 11.21 8.75 24.74
C GLU A 138 10.77 10.10 24.17
N VAL A 139 10.82 10.27 22.85
CA VAL A 139 10.46 11.54 22.20
C VAL A 139 8.97 11.84 22.37
N SER A 140 8.09 10.86 22.15
CA SER A 140 6.65 11.04 22.32
C SER A 140 6.31 11.40 23.77
N THR A 141 6.94 10.73 24.73
CA THR A 141 6.76 11.00 26.17
C THR A 141 7.24 12.41 26.53
N ARG A 142 8.41 12.81 26.05
CA ARG A 142 8.96 14.14 26.30
C ARG A 142 8.11 15.28 25.74
N LEU A 143 7.48 15.02 24.58
CA LEU A 143 6.59 15.99 23.93
C LEU A 143 5.14 15.95 24.44
N GLY A 144 4.79 15.04 25.35
CA GLY A 144 3.44 14.85 25.87
C GLY A 144 2.46 14.34 24.79
N LEU A 145 2.97 13.67 23.75
CA LEU A 145 2.16 13.13 22.65
C LEU A 145 1.88 11.65 22.86
N GLN A 146 0.66 11.23 22.54
CA GLN A 146 0.33 9.81 22.53
C GLN A 146 1.05 9.12 21.36
N GLY A 147 1.91 8.14 21.70
CA GLY A 147 2.67 7.38 20.72
C GLY A 147 1.88 6.20 20.14
N ILE A 148 2.14 5.87 18.87
CA ILE A 148 1.68 4.63 18.23
C ILE A 148 2.57 3.50 18.73
N PRO A 149 2.02 2.48 19.44
CA PRO A 149 2.81 1.38 19.95
C PRO A 149 3.30 0.49 18.79
N TYR A 150 4.52 -0.03 18.90
CA TYR A 150 5.10 -0.92 17.87
C TYR A 150 4.22 -2.14 17.57
N ILE A 151 3.38 -2.54 18.52
CA ILE A 151 2.48 -3.68 18.39
C ILE A 151 1.42 -3.44 17.32
N ALA A 152 1.05 -2.19 17.01
CA ALA A 152 0.10 -1.85 15.96
C ALA A 152 0.56 -2.34 14.59
N GLU A 153 1.85 -2.17 14.27
CA GLU A 153 2.46 -2.68 13.04
C GLU A 153 2.67 -4.19 13.12
N LYS A 154 3.23 -4.67 14.23
CA LYS A 154 3.62 -6.07 14.40
C LYS A 154 2.45 -7.04 14.26
N ILE A 155 1.29 -6.76 14.87
CA ILE A 155 0.09 -7.63 14.83
C ILE A 155 -0.39 -7.82 13.40
N ILE A 156 -0.44 -6.75 12.60
CA ILE A 156 -0.89 -6.82 11.21
C ILE A 156 0.09 -7.66 10.38
N ILE A 157 1.39 -7.46 10.58
CA ILE A 157 2.41 -8.25 9.88
C ILE A 157 2.32 -9.74 10.25
N GLU A 158 2.22 -10.08 11.53
CA GLU A 158 2.09 -11.49 11.97
C GLU A 158 0.83 -12.14 11.41
N ARG A 159 -0.31 -11.42 11.43
CA ARG A 159 -1.56 -11.87 10.84
C ARG A 159 -1.40 -12.17 9.35
N ASP A 160 -0.88 -11.20 8.60
CA ASP A 160 -0.79 -11.31 7.15
C ASP A 160 0.22 -12.38 6.71
N LEU A 161 1.35 -12.51 7.41
CA LEU A 161 2.31 -13.57 7.11
C LEU A 161 1.76 -14.96 7.46
N SER A 162 0.96 -15.09 8.52
CA SER A 162 0.25 -16.35 8.82
C SER A 162 -0.79 -16.69 7.76
N LEU A 163 -1.52 -15.68 7.25
CA LEU A 163 -2.43 -15.89 6.12
C LEU A 163 -1.69 -16.25 4.83
N LEU A 164 -0.51 -15.67 4.62
CA LEU A 164 0.31 -15.95 3.42
C LEU A 164 0.88 -17.37 3.41
N GLU A 165 1.07 -18.01 4.56
CA GLU A 165 1.44 -19.43 4.66
C GLU A 165 0.32 -20.33 4.10
N GLU A 166 -0.94 -19.98 4.34
CA GLU A 166 -2.11 -20.74 3.87
C GLU A 166 -2.55 -20.34 2.45
N TYR A 167 -2.46 -19.05 2.11
CA TYR A 167 -2.86 -18.47 0.83
C TYR A 167 -1.67 -17.82 0.12
N PRO A 168 -0.73 -18.58 -0.44
CA PRO A 168 0.51 -18.05 -1.00
C PRO A 168 0.26 -17.20 -2.23
N CYS A 169 0.55 -15.91 -2.16
CA CYS A 169 0.45 -14.95 -3.25
C CYS A 169 1.70 -14.04 -3.29
N ARG A 170 1.80 -13.19 -4.31
CA ARG A 170 2.81 -12.13 -4.34
C ARG A 170 2.44 -11.08 -3.32
N TYR A 171 3.23 -10.95 -2.26
CA TYR A 171 2.94 -10.06 -1.14
C TYR A 171 4.09 -9.11 -0.82
N HIS A 172 3.76 -7.84 -0.55
CA HIS A 172 4.70 -6.81 -0.14
C HIS A 172 4.20 -6.07 1.12
N ILE A 173 5.02 -6.06 2.15
CA ILE A 173 4.81 -5.27 3.35
C ILE A 173 5.39 -3.88 3.11
N SER A 174 4.55 -2.86 3.11
CA SER A 174 4.96 -1.47 2.85
C SER A 174 5.30 -0.74 4.15
N GLN A 175 6.38 0.04 4.13
CA GLN A 175 6.72 0.99 5.20
C GLN A 175 6.90 0.38 6.60
N LEU A 176 7.96 -0.36 6.78
CA LEU A 176 8.36 -0.84 8.09
C LEU A 176 8.94 0.28 8.95
N SER A 177 8.50 0.38 10.20
CA SER A 177 8.97 1.39 11.15
C SER A 177 9.51 0.79 12.45
N SER A 178 9.23 -0.48 12.74
CA SER A 178 9.55 -1.11 14.01
C SER A 178 10.62 -2.20 13.90
N ALA A 179 11.63 -2.17 14.78
CA ALA A 179 12.61 -3.25 14.91
C ALA A 179 11.96 -4.59 15.26
N LYS A 180 10.86 -4.57 16.04
CA LYS A 180 10.12 -5.79 16.41
C LYS A 180 9.42 -6.42 15.21
N SER A 181 8.97 -5.62 14.26
CA SER A 181 8.43 -6.11 12.98
C SER A 181 9.52 -6.76 12.13
N VAL A 182 10.72 -6.21 12.12
CA VAL A 182 11.87 -6.80 11.41
C VAL A 182 12.23 -8.17 11.99
N GLU A 183 12.14 -8.37 13.32
CA GLU A 183 12.34 -9.68 13.95
C GLU A 183 11.33 -10.72 13.42
N VAL A 184 10.05 -10.34 13.31
CA VAL A 184 9.00 -11.19 12.73
C VAL A 184 9.31 -11.56 11.28
N ILE A 185 9.62 -10.56 10.46
CA ILE A 185 9.98 -10.75 9.05
C ILE A 185 11.14 -11.71 8.89
N LYS A 186 12.22 -11.55 9.69
CA LYS A 186 13.37 -12.46 9.67
C LYS A 186 12.98 -13.89 9.98
N LYS A 187 12.08 -14.11 10.96
CA LYS A 187 11.58 -15.43 11.33
C LYS A 187 10.89 -16.10 10.15
N TYR A 188 9.92 -15.42 9.52
CA TYR A 188 9.15 -15.99 8.40
C TYR A 188 10.03 -16.21 7.15
N LYS A 189 10.94 -15.28 6.85
CA LYS A 189 11.91 -15.48 5.75
C LYS A 189 12.84 -16.68 5.98
N LYS A 190 13.29 -16.87 7.23
CA LYS A 190 14.11 -18.06 7.59
C LYS A 190 13.36 -19.36 7.40
N ASN A 191 12.03 -19.36 7.59
CA ASN A 191 11.17 -20.52 7.35
C ASN A 191 10.84 -20.71 5.85
N GLY A 192 11.40 -19.91 4.96
CA GLY A 192 11.24 -20.07 3.50
C GLY A 192 10.05 -19.34 2.89
N LEU A 193 9.27 -18.55 3.67
CA LEU A 193 8.13 -17.81 3.14
C LEU A 193 8.59 -16.71 2.18
N LYS A 194 7.99 -16.66 0.99
CA LYS A 194 8.35 -15.71 -0.09
C LYS A 194 7.48 -14.47 -0.04
N PHE A 195 8.08 -13.35 0.32
CA PHE A 195 7.46 -12.00 0.28
C PHE A 195 8.55 -10.94 0.25
N SER A 196 8.18 -9.69 -0.05
CA SER A 196 9.07 -8.53 0.05
C SER A 196 8.59 -7.57 1.15
N ALA A 197 9.50 -6.71 1.62
CA ALA A 197 9.23 -5.69 2.63
C ALA A 197 10.10 -4.47 2.38
N GLY A 198 9.60 -3.26 2.67
CA GLY A 198 10.28 -1.97 2.47
C GLY A 198 9.98 -0.95 3.54
#